data_ef5b39b80da4f72489729c176779f8d9
#
_entry.id   ef5b39b80da4f72489729c176779f8d9
#
_cell.length_a   1.000
_cell.length_b   1.000
_cell.length_c   1.000
_cell.angle_alpha   90.00
_cell.angle_beta   90.00
_cell.angle_gamma   90.00
#
_symmetry.space_group_name_H-M   'P 1'
#
loop_
_entity.id
_entity.type
_entity.pdbx_description
1 polymer ?
#
loop_
_entity_poly.entity_id
_entity_poly.type
_entity_poly.pdbx_seq_one_letter_code
_entity_poly.pdbx_strand_id
1 'polypeptide(L)'
;MALKRIALTGASGLLGRHIAYILLKNNYEVLASSRKRTPIRDINLEWRYLDLSKKLDHVILNKIFGGVSAVIHAGACVPILGRKINLKKLIRSNIYATDKLAAWAQKKKIHFIYISGAIIYKNQNRINSENSKILKFSENKYCNSKILSEKKLLLRKKKGLMLTVFRPSSIYGWGLNKLKIISSLINSAKKKTNIQLYDVDKTEVNLIHAYDVSTAVLRSLQNGIIGVFNVGNYGTKNFYNIAIILNKLYRNKKKVKIIKNKLETFSINKLDVKITKAKKLLNWKPNISLRRGLTLTAYKKFM
;
A
#
# COMPACT_ATOMS: atom_id res chain seq x y z
N MET A 1 -12.68 7.85 -28.51
CA MET A 1 -11.94 8.73 -27.56
C MET A 1 -10.62 8.07 -27.20
N ALA A 2 -9.50 8.82 -27.23
CA ALA A 2 -8.20 8.28 -26.81
C ALA A 2 -8.24 7.89 -25.33
N LEU A 3 -7.61 6.75 -25.00
CA LEU A 3 -7.54 6.28 -23.62
C LEU A 3 -6.72 7.27 -22.76
N LYS A 4 -7.18 7.56 -21.53
CA LYS A 4 -6.40 8.37 -20.60
C LYS A 4 -5.17 7.60 -20.13
N ARG A 5 -4.00 8.19 -20.31
CA ARG A 5 -2.71 7.60 -19.94
C ARG A 5 -2.33 7.97 -18.49
N ILE A 6 -2.02 6.97 -17.67
CA ILE A 6 -1.72 7.13 -16.24
C ILE A 6 -0.31 6.63 -15.93
N ALA A 7 0.50 7.49 -15.32
CA ALA A 7 1.80 7.09 -14.77
C ALA A 7 1.61 6.34 -13.44
N LEU A 8 2.20 5.15 -13.34
CA LEU A 8 2.19 4.35 -12.12
C LEU A 8 3.61 3.98 -11.69
N THR A 9 4.07 4.51 -10.57
CA THR A 9 5.35 4.08 -9.99
C THR A 9 5.18 2.90 -9.05
N GLY A 10 6.21 2.06 -8.94
CA GLY A 10 6.14 0.86 -8.09
C GLY A 10 5.25 -0.25 -8.64
N ALA A 11 5.03 -0.28 -9.95
CA ALA A 11 4.11 -1.19 -10.63
C ALA A 11 4.40 -2.68 -10.40
N SER A 12 5.64 -3.08 -10.13
CA SER A 12 5.99 -4.47 -9.80
C SER A 12 5.70 -4.87 -8.34
N GLY A 13 5.40 -3.89 -7.47
CA GLY A 13 5.11 -4.11 -6.06
C GLY A 13 3.73 -4.72 -5.79
N LEU A 14 3.47 -5.07 -4.52
CA LEU A 14 2.18 -5.61 -4.09
C LEU A 14 1.00 -4.74 -4.56
N LEU A 15 0.96 -3.48 -4.16
CA LEU A 15 -0.16 -2.61 -4.49
C LEU A 15 -0.12 -2.16 -5.95
N GLY A 16 1.09 -1.83 -6.48
CA GLY A 16 1.24 -1.34 -7.84
C GLY A 16 0.68 -2.28 -8.91
N ARG A 17 0.88 -3.59 -8.76
CA ARG A 17 0.30 -4.57 -9.70
C ARG A 17 -1.24 -4.62 -9.65
N HIS A 18 -1.85 -4.45 -8.47
CA HIS A 18 -3.30 -4.42 -8.35
C HIS A 18 -3.87 -3.11 -8.94
N ILE A 19 -3.18 -1.98 -8.73
CA ILE A 19 -3.56 -0.71 -9.37
C ILE A 19 -3.45 -0.84 -10.89
N ALA A 20 -2.34 -1.38 -11.43
CA ALA A 20 -2.19 -1.59 -12.86
C ALA A 20 -3.34 -2.45 -13.42
N TYR A 21 -3.63 -3.58 -12.76
CA TYR A 21 -4.73 -4.47 -13.16
C TYR A 21 -6.08 -3.75 -13.20
N ILE A 22 -6.41 -2.96 -12.16
CA ILE A 22 -7.69 -2.22 -12.09
C ILE A 22 -7.77 -1.14 -13.16
N LEU A 23 -6.68 -0.40 -13.42
CA LEU A 23 -6.65 0.64 -14.45
C LEU A 23 -6.88 0.05 -15.84
N LEU A 24 -6.18 -1.04 -16.18
CA LEU A 24 -6.33 -1.73 -17.45
C LEU A 24 -7.76 -2.27 -17.67
N LYS A 25 -8.37 -2.85 -16.61
CA LYS A 25 -9.76 -3.31 -16.64
C LYS A 25 -10.79 -2.18 -16.76
N ASN A 26 -10.38 -0.93 -16.60
CA ASN A 26 -11.23 0.26 -16.74
C ASN A 26 -10.77 1.16 -17.91
N ASN A 27 -10.17 0.56 -18.92
CA ASN A 27 -9.80 1.20 -20.19
C ASN A 27 -8.86 2.41 -20.02
N TYR A 28 -7.85 2.29 -19.13
CA TYR A 28 -6.75 3.25 -19.05
C TYR A 28 -5.50 2.68 -19.71
N GLU A 29 -4.73 3.52 -20.36
CA GLU A 29 -3.33 3.21 -20.65
C GLU A 29 -2.49 3.38 -19.40
N VAL A 30 -1.63 2.41 -19.09
CA VAL A 30 -0.79 2.42 -17.89
C VAL A 30 0.68 2.49 -18.29
N LEU A 31 1.30 3.64 -17.99
CA LEU A 31 2.74 3.79 -18.06
C LEU A 31 3.35 3.34 -16.72
N ALA A 32 3.61 2.05 -16.66
CA ALA A 32 4.08 1.35 -15.47
C ALA A 32 5.58 1.54 -15.27
N SER A 33 6.01 1.97 -14.08
CA SER A 33 7.44 2.13 -13.80
C SER A 33 7.88 1.46 -12.51
N SER A 34 9.05 0.83 -12.59
CA SER A 34 9.68 0.12 -11.47
C SER A 34 11.06 -0.40 -11.88
N ARG A 35 11.86 -0.90 -10.91
CA ARG A 35 13.15 -1.53 -11.19
C ARG A 35 13.05 -2.90 -11.87
N LYS A 36 11.91 -3.57 -11.75
CA LYS A 36 11.62 -4.87 -12.39
C LYS A 36 10.33 -4.75 -13.17
N ARG A 37 10.17 -5.47 -14.25
CA ARG A 37 8.90 -5.52 -14.98
C ARG A 37 7.77 -6.02 -14.07
N THR A 38 6.57 -5.49 -14.29
CA THR A 38 5.35 -6.05 -13.68
C THR A 38 5.03 -7.40 -14.33
N PRO A 39 4.41 -8.35 -13.59
CA PRO A 39 3.99 -9.62 -14.18
C PRO A 39 2.76 -9.50 -15.10
N ILE A 40 2.16 -8.31 -15.20
CA ILE A 40 0.99 -8.07 -16.04
C ILE A 40 1.47 -7.88 -17.48
N ARG A 41 0.80 -8.58 -18.42
CA ARG A 41 0.94 -8.41 -19.85
C ARG A 41 -0.39 -7.89 -20.39
N ASP A 42 -0.37 -6.72 -21.01
CA ASP A 42 -1.54 -6.07 -21.60
C ASP A 42 -1.05 -5.09 -22.65
N ILE A 43 -1.80 -4.94 -23.76
CA ILE A 43 -1.45 -4.04 -24.86
C ILE A 43 -1.44 -2.57 -24.43
N ASN A 44 -2.29 -2.23 -23.46
CA ASN A 44 -2.40 -0.87 -22.89
C ASN A 44 -1.44 -0.64 -21.73
N LEU A 45 -0.45 -1.53 -21.51
CA LEU A 45 0.58 -1.38 -20.49
C LEU A 45 1.95 -1.24 -21.10
N GLU A 46 2.52 -0.04 -21.00
CA GLU A 46 3.92 0.23 -21.31
C GLU A 46 4.75 0.19 -20.01
N TRP A 47 5.85 -0.58 -19.98
CA TRP A 47 6.75 -0.59 -18.85
C TRP A 47 8.03 0.21 -19.12
N ARG A 48 8.41 1.05 -18.17
CA ARG A 48 9.66 1.80 -18.17
C ARG A 48 10.45 1.59 -16.89
N TYR A 49 11.78 1.48 -17.03
CA TYR A 49 12.67 1.38 -15.89
C TYR A 49 12.67 2.68 -15.07
N LEU A 50 12.50 2.55 -13.74
CA LEU A 50 12.63 3.66 -12.81
C LEU A 50 13.19 3.17 -11.47
N ASP A 51 14.35 3.71 -11.06
CA ASP A 51 14.89 3.55 -9.71
C ASP A 51 14.71 4.86 -8.93
N LEU A 52 13.78 4.86 -7.99
CA LEU A 52 13.47 6.01 -7.13
C LEU A 52 14.64 6.44 -6.22
N SER A 53 15.69 5.61 -6.07
CA SER A 53 16.88 5.98 -5.29
C SER A 53 17.91 6.78 -6.10
N LYS A 54 17.73 6.89 -7.40
CA LYS A 54 18.59 7.67 -8.30
C LYS A 54 18.12 9.12 -8.38
N LYS A 55 18.93 9.98 -8.99
CA LYS A 55 18.56 11.38 -9.25
C LYS A 55 17.36 11.42 -10.19
N LEU A 56 16.34 12.18 -9.82
CA LEU A 56 15.18 12.46 -10.64
C LEU A 56 15.09 13.98 -10.84
N ASP A 57 15.05 14.40 -12.08
CA ASP A 57 14.83 15.78 -12.48
C ASP A 57 13.68 15.88 -13.47
N HIS A 58 13.36 17.08 -13.89
CA HIS A 58 12.24 17.36 -14.76
C HIS A 58 12.41 16.75 -16.16
N VAL A 59 13.64 16.69 -16.68
CA VAL A 59 13.96 16.13 -18.00
C VAL A 59 13.73 14.63 -18.00
N ILE A 60 14.28 13.93 -17.00
CA ILE A 60 14.09 12.49 -16.81
C ILE A 60 12.61 12.14 -16.66
N LEU A 61 11.87 12.93 -15.85
CA LEU A 61 10.44 12.67 -15.64
C LEU A 61 9.59 12.95 -16.87
N ASN A 62 9.93 13.96 -17.69
CA ASN A 62 9.29 14.19 -18.98
C ASN A 62 9.55 13.03 -19.96
N LYS A 63 10.78 12.53 -20.03
CA LYS A 63 11.14 11.36 -20.88
C LYS A 63 10.38 10.10 -20.47
N ILE A 64 10.22 9.88 -19.15
CA ILE A 64 9.56 8.67 -18.62
C ILE A 64 8.04 8.82 -18.67
N PHE A 65 7.47 9.97 -18.30
CA PHE A 65 6.06 10.15 -18.03
C PHE A 65 5.38 11.22 -18.89
N GLY A 66 6.02 11.67 -19.98
CA GLY A 66 5.40 12.66 -20.87
C GLY A 66 4.04 12.19 -21.39
N GLY A 67 3.06 13.10 -21.48
CA GLY A 67 1.73 12.83 -22.03
C GLY A 67 0.75 12.11 -21.08
N VAL A 68 1.07 11.94 -19.79
CA VAL A 68 0.14 11.36 -18.82
C VAL A 68 -0.81 12.40 -18.23
N SER A 69 -2.03 11.99 -17.92
CA SER A 69 -3.06 12.84 -17.30
C SER A 69 -3.05 12.80 -15.76
N ALA A 70 -2.41 11.79 -15.16
CA ALA A 70 -2.24 11.68 -13.71
C ALA A 70 -1.03 10.83 -13.33
N VAL A 71 -0.57 10.97 -12.09
CA VAL A 71 0.50 10.15 -11.50
C VAL A 71 -0.03 9.43 -10.28
N ILE A 72 0.11 8.10 -10.24
CA ILE A 72 -0.14 7.28 -9.06
C ILE A 72 1.20 6.84 -8.50
N HIS A 73 1.59 7.38 -7.35
CA HIS A 73 2.87 7.08 -6.71
C HIS A 73 2.70 6.02 -5.62
N ALA A 74 2.82 4.73 -6.04
CA ALA A 74 2.80 3.57 -5.15
C ALA A 74 4.20 2.99 -4.88
N GLY A 75 5.23 3.56 -5.49
CA GLY A 75 6.63 3.14 -5.30
C GLY A 75 7.21 3.60 -3.97
N ALA A 76 7.83 2.69 -3.23
CA ALA A 76 8.56 3.00 -2.01
C ALA A 76 9.65 1.97 -1.72
N CYS A 77 10.70 2.40 -1.01
CA CYS A 77 11.62 1.50 -0.33
C CYS A 77 10.96 1.05 0.98
N VAL A 78 10.48 -0.19 1.02
CA VAL A 78 9.85 -0.78 2.21
C VAL A 78 10.88 -1.69 2.89
N PRO A 79 11.17 -1.51 4.20
CA PRO A 79 12.07 -2.40 4.93
C PRO A 79 11.57 -3.84 4.91
N ILE A 80 12.53 -4.76 4.88
CA ILE A 80 12.31 -6.20 4.97
C ILE A 80 12.76 -6.64 6.36
N LEU A 81 11.89 -7.37 7.06
CA LEU A 81 12.22 -7.91 8.38
C LEU A 81 13.51 -8.73 8.32
N GLY A 82 14.37 -8.58 9.33
CA GLY A 82 15.66 -9.26 9.40
C GLY A 82 16.76 -8.72 8.47
N ARG A 83 16.50 -7.63 7.71
CA ARG A 83 17.51 -6.99 6.85
C ARG A 83 17.85 -5.58 7.32
N LYS A 84 19.13 -5.24 7.33
CA LYS A 84 19.62 -3.89 7.61
C LYS A 84 19.01 -2.87 6.63
N ILE A 85 18.47 -1.78 7.17
CA ILE A 85 17.88 -0.72 6.36
C ILE A 85 19.00 0.14 5.75
N ASN A 86 19.04 0.23 4.43
CA ASN A 86 19.85 1.24 3.77
C ASN A 86 19.12 2.60 3.86
N LEU A 87 19.50 3.40 4.84
CA LEU A 87 18.85 4.68 5.15
C LEU A 87 18.96 5.68 3.99
N LYS A 88 20.11 5.78 3.33
CA LYS A 88 20.32 6.65 2.15
C LYS A 88 19.35 6.30 1.03
N LYS A 89 19.21 5.00 0.73
CA LYS A 89 18.25 4.52 -0.27
C LYS A 89 16.81 4.80 0.14
N LEU A 90 16.45 4.60 1.40
CA LEU A 90 15.11 4.86 1.92
C LEU A 90 14.74 6.35 1.79
N ILE A 91 15.62 7.25 2.23
CA ILE A 91 15.42 8.70 2.14
C ILE A 91 15.28 9.13 0.69
N ARG A 92 16.18 8.71 -0.19
CA ARG A 92 16.15 9.05 -1.61
C ARG A 92 14.84 8.55 -2.27
N SER A 93 14.47 7.28 -2.05
CA SER A 93 13.30 6.69 -2.69
C SER A 93 11.98 7.20 -2.16
N ASN A 94 11.87 7.40 -0.83
CA ASN A 94 10.58 7.71 -0.22
C ASN A 94 10.34 9.22 -0.08
N ILE A 95 11.38 10.00 0.17
CA ILE A 95 11.22 11.45 0.43
C ILE A 95 11.56 12.26 -0.81
N TYR A 96 12.81 12.16 -1.30
CA TYR A 96 13.26 12.99 -2.41
C TYR A 96 12.53 12.66 -3.72
N ALA A 97 12.42 11.38 -4.08
CA ALA A 97 11.72 10.97 -5.30
C ALA A 97 10.23 11.37 -5.25
N THR A 98 9.58 11.19 -4.10
CA THR A 98 8.18 11.61 -3.92
C THR A 98 8.02 13.11 -4.14
N ASP A 99 8.91 13.93 -3.56
CA ASP A 99 8.89 15.39 -3.70
C ASP A 99 9.15 15.84 -5.16
N LYS A 100 10.11 15.20 -5.85
CA LYS A 100 10.42 15.51 -7.27
C LYS A 100 9.27 15.11 -8.20
N LEU A 101 8.67 13.95 -8.02
CA LEU A 101 7.49 13.52 -8.77
C LEU A 101 6.30 14.45 -8.56
N ALA A 102 6.06 14.86 -7.32
CA ALA A 102 4.98 15.80 -6.99
C ALA A 102 5.24 17.20 -7.58
N ALA A 103 6.49 17.70 -7.53
CA ALA A 103 6.86 18.96 -8.16
C ALA A 103 6.64 18.94 -9.67
N TRP A 104 6.99 17.83 -10.32
CA TRP A 104 6.78 17.62 -11.74
C TRP A 104 5.28 17.60 -12.08
N ALA A 105 4.48 16.83 -11.32
CA ALA A 105 3.04 16.78 -11.52
C ALA A 105 2.36 18.13 -11.29
N GLN A 106 2.82 18.90 -10.29
CA GLN A 106 2.35 20.27 -10.01
C GLN A 106 2.61 21.21 -11.19
N LYS A 107 3.83 21.19 -11.76
CA LYS A 107 4.18 21.99 -12.94
C LYS A 107 3.35 21.62 -14.17
N LYS A 108 3.00 20.32 -14.31
CA LYS A 108 2.13 19.82 -15.38
C LYS A 108 0.64 20.02 -15.12
N LYS A 109 0.25 20.51 -13.94
CA LYS A 109 -1.15 20.69 -13.50
C LYS A 109 -1.96 19.39 -13.62
N ILE A 110 -1.36 18.25 -13.27
CA ILE A 110 -2.00 16.93 -13.32
C ILE A 110 -2.20 16.35 -11.91
N HIS A 111 -3.17 15.45 -11.78
CA HIS A 111 -3.52 14.83 -10.52
C HIS A 111 -2.38 13.94 -9.99
N PHE A 112 -1.96 14.17 -8.74
CA PHE A 112 -0.96 13.37 -8.04
C PHE A 112 -1.61 12.58 -6.92
N ILE A 113 -1.62 11.25 -7.05
CA ILE A 113 -2.18 10.31 -6.07
C ILE A 113 -1.01 9.62 -5.35
N TYR A 114 -0.93 9.81 -4.03
CA TYR A 114 0.15 9.27 -3.20
C TYR A 114 -0.35 8.20 -2.25
N ILE A 115 0.38 7.09 -2.18
CA ILE A 115 0.11 6.02 -1.22
C ILE A 115 1.00 6.22 0.01
N SER A 116 0.39 6.73 1.08
CA SER A 116 0.98 6.86 2.41
C SER A 116 0.78 5.56 3.22
N GLY A 117 0.31 5.64 4.45
CA GLY A 117 -0.06 4.49 5.28
C GLY A 117 -0.58 4.93 6.65
N ALA A 118 -1.48 4.16 7.22
CA ALA A 118 -2.04 4.44 8.54
C ALA A 118 -1.01 4.35 9.68
N ILE A 119 0.16 3.77 9.41
CA ILE A 119 1.29 3.67 10.36
C ILE A 119 1.75 5.03 10.90
N ILE A 120 1.40 6.14 10.25
CA ILE A 120 1.79 7.50 10.67
C ILE A 120 0.96 8.04 11.84
N TYR A 121 -0.17 7.42 12.18
CA TYR A 121 -1.01 7.87 13.28
C TYR A 121 -0.36 7.66 14.66
N LYS A 122 -0.49 8.66 15.53
CA LYS A 122 0.09 8.63 16.88
C LYS A 122 -0.57 7.57 17.76
N ASN A 123 -1.89 7.47 17.69
CA ASN A 123 -2.64 6.59 18.57
C ASN A 123 -2.98 5.28 17.86
N GLN A 124 -2.23 4.24 18.19
CA GLN A 124 -2.39 2.92 17.57
C GLN A 124 -3.38 2.00 18.31
N ASN A 125 -3.96 2.48 19.42
CA ASN A 125 -4.94 1.69 20.19
C ASN A 125 -6.39 2.17 20.00
N ARG A 126 -6.61 3.15 19.13
CA ARG A 126 -7.92 3.71 18.79
C ARG A 126 -8.16 3.70 17.30
N ILE A 127 -9.43 3.82 16.91
CA ILE A 127 -9.82 4.00 15.52
C ILE A 127 -9.43 5.42 15.07
N ASN A 128 -8.53 5.53 14.10
CA ASN A 128 -8.03 6.81 13.60
C ASN A 128 -8.85 7.31 12.41
N SER A 129 -9.30 8.56 12.48
CA SER A 129 -9.82 9.31 11.33
C SER A 129 -8.70 10.11 10.66
N GLU A 130 -9.00 10.71 9.51
CA GLU A 130 -8.03 11.53 8.78
C GLU A 130 -7.56 12.76 9.57
N ASN A 131 -8.35 13.22 10.55
CA ASN A 131 -8.05 14.34 11.44
C ASN A 131 -7.29 13.90 12.72
N SER A 132 -7.08 12.59 12.92
CA SER A 132 -6.34 12.10 14.08
C SER A 132 -4.89 12.56 14.06
N LYS A 133 -4.31 12.78 15.25
CA LYS A 133 -2.92 13.24 15.40
C LYS A 133 -1.95 12.27 14.74
N ILE A 134 -1.02 12.83 13.94
CA ILE A 134 0.09 12.11 13.32
C ILE A 134 1.30 12.16 14.25
N LEU A 135 2.13 11.13 14.23
CA LEU A 135 3.41 11.11 14.94
C LEU A 135 4.29 12.28 14.48
N LYS A 136 4.93 12.95 15.41
CA LYS A 136 6.00 13.93 15.09
C LYS A 136 7.26 13.19 14.62
N PHE A 137 7.57 12.08 15.27
CA PHE A 137 8.70 11.20 15.03
C PHE A 137 8.37 9.75 15.45
N SER A 138 9.05 8.79 14.86
CA SER A 138 8.97 7.37 15.20
C SER A 138 10.35 6.73 15.13
N GLU A 139 10.66 5.74 15.95
CA GLU A 139 11.87 4.92 15.82
C GLU A 139 11.89 4.16 14.49
N ASN A 140 10.71 3.86 13.95
CA ASN A 140 10.57 3.24 12.65
C ASN A 140 10.91 4.21 11.51
N LYS A 141 12.08 4.05 10.90
CA LYS A 141 12.59 4.91 9.82
C LYS A 141 11.67 4.96 8.58
N TYR A 142 10.95 3.87 8.30
CA TYR A 142 9.96 3.85 7.22
C TYR A 142 8.74 4.73 7.56
N CYS A 143 8.24 4.64 8.78
CA CYS A 143 7.17 5.52 9.26
C CYS A 143 7.58 6.99 9.12
N ASN A 144 8.77 7.36 9.59
CA ASN A 144 9.29 8.73 9.44
C ASN A 144 9.36 9.16 7.97
N SER A 145 9.77 8.27 7.06
CA SER A 145 9.81 8.61 5.64
C SER A 145 8.41 8.92 5.08
N LYS A 146 7.37 8.24 5.56
CA LYS A 146 5.97 8.51 5.17
C LYS A 146 5.46 9.83 5.76
N ILE A 147 5.75 10.12 7.04
CA ILE A 147 5.41 11.38 7.70
C ILE A 147 6.02 12.56 6.94
N LEU A 148 7.32 12.51 6.66
CA LEU A 148 8.03 13.60 5.99
C LEU A 148 7.56 13.81 4.55
N SER A 149 7.31 12.71 3.81
CA SER A 149 6.77 12.79 2.45
C SER A 149 5.39 13.43 2.44
N GLU A 150 4.50 12.98 3.32
CA GLU A 150 3.14 13.52 3.39
C GLU A 150 3.15 15.00 3.79
N LYS A 151 3.99 15.40 4.75
CA LYS A 151 4.18 16.82 5.13
C LYS A 151 4.60 17.68 3.93
N LYS A 152 5.59 17.24 3.14
CA LYS A 152 6.03 17.94 1.92
C LYS A 152 4.90 18.05 0.88
N LEU A 153 4.16 16.96 0.66
CA LEU A 153 3.04 16.95 -0.29
C LEU A 153 1.91 17.89 0.12
N LEU A 154 1.57 17.94 1.40
CA LEU A 154 0.55 18.85 1.92
C LEU A 154 0.97 20.33 1.78
N LEU A 155 2.26 20.65 1.94
CA LEU A 155 2.79 21.98 1.63
C LEU A 155 2.66 22.31 0.13
N ARG A 156 2.94 21.35 -0.77
CA ARG A 156 2.71 21.51 -2.21
C ARG A 156 1.23 21.67 -2.57
N LYS A 157 0.34 20.97 -1.88
CA LYS A 157 -1.10 21.12 -2.05
C LYS A 157 -1.54 22.56 -1.79
N LYS A 158 -1.01 23.22 -0.74
CA LYS A 158 -1.25 24.65 -0.47
C LYS A 158 -0.75 25.58 -1.60
N LYS A 159 0.18 25.09 -2.43
CA LYS A 159 0.74 25.78 -3.59
C LYS A 159 0.16 25.29 -4.93
N GLY A 160 -1.04 24.69 -4.92
CA GLY A 160 -1.78 24.31 -6.13
C GLY A 160 -1.54 22.90 -6.67
N LEU A 161 -0.88 21.98 -5.93
CA LEU A 161 -0.82 20.59 -6.33
C LEU A 161 -2.19 19.91 -6.17
N MET A 162 -2.75 19.36 -7.25
CA MET A 162 -3.94 18.50 -7.19
C MET A 162 -3.57 17.17 -6.53
N LEU A 163 -3.76 17.06 -5.22
CA LEU A 163 -3.23 15.97 -4.40
C LEU A 163 -4.33 15.11 -3.78
N THR A 164 -4.21 13.80 -3.99
CA THR A 164 -4.88 12.78 -3.16
C THR A 164 -3.86 11.96 -2.40
N VAL A 165 -4.08 11.77 -1.11
CA VAL A 165 -3.28 10.92 -0.24
C VAL A 165 -4.15 9.80 0.30
N PHE A 166 -3.76 8.57 0.03
CA PHE A 166 -4.37 7.40 0.66
C PHE A 166 -3.53 6.94 1.85
N ARG A 167 -4.17 6.72 2.99
CA ARG A 167 -3.58 6.12 4.21
C ARG A 167 -4.17 4.73 4.41
N PRO A 168 -3.72 3.73 3.65
CA PRO A 168 -4.20 2.38 3.84
C PRO A 168 -3.76 1.80 5.19
N SER A 169 -4.59 0.93 5.75
CA SER A 169 -4.24 0.05 6.85
C SER A 169 -3.24 -1.03 6.39
N SER A 170 -3.20 -2.21 7.00
CA SER A 170 -2.25 -3.26 6.61
C SER A 170 -2.65 -3.93 5.30
N ILE A 171 -1.93 -3.62 4.21
CA ILE A 171 -2.24 -4.14 2.87
C ILE A 171 -1.72 -5.57 2.71
N TYR A 172 -2.56 -6.46 2.17
CA TYR A 172 -2.18 -7.81 1.74
C TYR A 172 -2.78 -8.13 0.36
N GLY A 173 -2.28 -9.19 -0.28
CA GLY A 173 -2.72 -9.60 -1.62
C GLY A 173 -1.59 -10.24 -2.43
N TRP A 174 -1.83 -10.58 -3.70
CA TRP A 174 -0.81 -11.14 -4.56
C TRP A 174 0.40 -10.18 -4.71
N GLY A 175 1.57 -10.71 -4.42
CA GLY A 175 2.82 -9.94 -4.39
C GLY A 175 3.28 -9.57 -2.97
N LEU A 176 2.56 -10.04 -1.96
CA LEU A 176 3.01 -9.89 -0.57
C LEU A 176 4.38 -10.58 -0.38
N ASN A 177 5.28 -9.88 0.30
CA ASN A 177 6.62 -10.40 0.58
C ASN A 177 6.52 -11.67 1.42
N LYS A 178 7.31 -12.70 1.04
CA LYS A 178 7.34 -14.01 1.72
C LYS A 178 7.70 -13.93 3.20
N LEU A 179 8.44 -12.90 3.63
CA LEU A 179 8.85 -12.66 5.02
C LEU A 179 7.79 -11.93 5.86
N LYS A 180 6.63 -11.60 5.29
CA LYS A 180 5.52 -11.04 6.07
C LYS A 180 4.73 -12.14 6.76
N ILE A 181 4.25 -11.85 7.97
CA ILE A 181 3.51 -12.79 8.83
C ILE A 181 2.39 -13.51 8.06
N ILE A 182 1.56 -12.78 7.35
CA ILE A 182 0.46 -13.36 6.56
C ILE A 182 0.96 -14.39 5.54
N SER A 183 2.11 -14.12 4.89
CA SER A 183 2.71 -15.07 3.94
C SER A 183 3.21 -16.34 4.63
N SER A 184 3.79 -16.21 5.82
CA SER A 184 4.22 -17.34 6.64
C SER A 184 3.03 -18.20 7.06
N LEU A 185 1.96 -17.57 7.56
CA LEU A 185 0.74 -18.28 7.97
C LEU A 185 0.10 -19.04 6.80
N ILE A 186 -0.03 -18.38 5.63
CA ILE A 186 -0.54 -19.03 4.40
C ILE A 186 0.32 -20.25 4.03
N ASN A 187 1.64 -20.10 4.09
CA ASN A 187 2.56 -21.17 3.71
C ASN A 187 2.46 -22.37 4.65
N SER A 188 2.41 -22.14 5.97
CA SER A 188 2.25 -23.20 6.97
C SER A 188 0.90 -23.93 6.81
N ALA A 189 -0.18 -23.19 6.63
CA ALA A 189 -1.51 -23.79 6.41
C ALA A 189 -1.55 -24.62 5.12
N LYS A 190 -0.96 -24.11 4.03
CA LYS A 190 -0.89 -24.79 2.72
C LYS A 190 -0.05 -26.07 2.78
N LYS A 191 1.05 -26.06 3.53
CA LYS A 191 1.91 -27.22 3.75
C LYS A 191 1.33 -28.21 4.77
N LYS A 192 0.18 -27.89 5.38
CA LYS A 192 -0.44 -28.69 6.45
C LYS A 192 0.51 -28.92 7.63
N THR A 193 1.27 -27.91 8.03
CA THR A 193 2.13 -27.90 9.21
C THR A 193 1.50 -27.10 10.34
N ASN A 194 2.07 -27.19 11.57
CA ASN A 194 1.67 -26.30 12.66
C ASN A 194 1.89 -24.83 12.27
N ILE A 195 0.91 -23.98 12.57
CA ILE A 195 1.07 -22.54 12.44
C ILE A 195 1.66 -22.01 13.76
N GLN A 196 2.83 -21.41 13.69
CA GLN A 196 3.51 -20.82 14.84
C GLN A 196 3.28 -19.31 14.89
N LEU A 197 2.84 -18.81 16.05
CA LEU A 197 2.66 -17.39 16.33
C LEU A 197 3.61 -17.00 17.47
N TYR A 198 4.55 -16.10 17.17
CA TYR A 198 5.54 -15.61 18.12
C TYR A 198 5.05 -14.27 18.69
N ASP A 199 4.52 -14.26 19.92
CA ASP A 199 4.03 -13.10 20.67
C ASP A 199 3.07 -12.14 19.94
N VAL A 200 2.47 -12.60 18.82
CA VAL A 200 1.58 -11.79 17.98
C VAL A 200 0.13 -12.24 17.96
N ASP A 201 -0.20 -13.27 18.76
CA ASP A 201 -1.54 -13.86 18.84
C ASP A 201 -2.60 -12.82 19.23
N LYS A 202 -2.27 -11.89 20.13
CA LYS A 202 -3.14 -10.81 20.60
C LYS A 202 -3.06 -9.53 19.76
N THR A 203 -2.06 -9.40 18.89
CA THR A 203 -1.91 -8.21 18.03
C THR A 203 -3.06 -8.14 17.03
N GLU A 204 -3.80 -7.05 17.07
CA GLU A 204 -4.91 -6.79 16.16
C GLU A 204 -4.47 -5.95 14.95
N VAL A 205 -4.86 -6.39 13.77
CA VAL A 205 -4.56 -5.69 12.52
C VAL A 205 -5.82 -5.46 11.69
N ASN A 206 -5.98 -4.27 11.16
CA ASN A 206 -6.94 -3.99 10.11
C ASN A 206 -6.31 -4.39 8.78
N LEU A 207 -6.73 -5.52 8.22
CA LEU A 207 -6.23 -6.05 6.95
C LEU A 207 -7.11 -5.61 5.79
N ILE A 208 -6.51 -4.90 4.82
CA ILE A 208 -7.19 -4.48 3.59
C ILE A 208 -6.57 -5.17 2.37
N HIS A 209 -7.40 -5.77 1.52
CA HIS A 209 -6.88 -6.37 0.29
C HIS A 209 -6.43 -5.31 -0.72
N ALA A 210 -5.31 -5.55 -1.41
CA ALA A 210 -4.73 -4.60 -2.35
C ALA A 210 -5.70 -4.23 -3.50
N TYR A 211 -6.60 -5.14 -3.88
CA TYR A 211 -7.68 -4.86 -4.82
C TYR A 211 -8.60 -3.74 -4.34
N ASP A 212 -9.05 -3.78 -3.08
CA ASP A 212 -9.92 -2.75 -2.50
C ASP A 212 -9.21 -1.39 -2.42
N VAL A 213 -7.91 -1.37 -2.06
CA VAL A 213 -7.14 -0.12 -2.10
C VAL A 213 -7.07 0.41 -3.53
N SER A 214 -6.90 -0.47 -4.53
CA SER A 214 -6.83 -0.08 -5.94
C SER A 214 -8.15 0.47 -6.46
N THR A 215 -9.29 -0.06 -6.00
CA THR A 215 -10.61 0.50 -6.36
C THR A 215 -10.84 1.88 -5.74
N ALA A 216 -10.33 2.15 -4.52
CA ALA A 216 -10.37 3.50 -3.94
C ALA A 216 -9.55 4.50 -4.77
N VAL A 217 -8.35 4.08 -5.21
CA VAL A 217 -7.50 4.89 -6.11
C VAL A 217 -8.22 5.19 -7.42
N LEU A 218 -8.85 4.18 -8.04
CA LEU A 218 -9.62 4.34 -9.26
C LEU A 218 -10.77 5.35 -9.08
N ARG A 219 -11.54 5.26 -7.99
CA ARG A 219 -12.65 6.19 -7.69
C ARG A 219 -12.18 7.63 -7.58
N SER A 220 -11.05 7.87 -6.89
CA SER A 220 -10.45 9.21 -6.82
C SER A 220 -10.01 9.72 -8.20
N LEU A 221 -9.42 8.85 -9.02
CA LEU A 221 -8.97 9.20 -10.37
C LEU A 221 -10.12 9.52 -11.30
N GLN A 222 -11.16 8.68 -11.33
CA GLN A 222 -12.34 8.83 -12.21
C GLN A 222 -13.08 10.14 -11.94
N ASN A 223 -13.24 10.49 -10.68
CA ASN A 223 -14.05 11.63 -10.24
C ASN A 223 -13.21 12.90 -9.94
N GLY A 224 -11.90 12.86 -10.17
CA GLY A 224 -11.01 13.99 -9.88
C GLY A 224 -10.97 14.40 -8.40
N ILE A 225 -11.33 13.49 -7.48
CA ILE A 225 -11.48 13.81 -6.06
C ILE A 225 -10.12 13.92 -5.40
N ILE A 226 -9.85 15.10 -4.82
CA ILE A 226 -8.61 15.40 -4.09
C ILE A 226 -8.85 15.40 -2.58
N GLY A 227 -7.83 15.03 -1.81
CA GLY A 227 -7.91 15.02 -0.34
C GLY A 227 -7.08 13.94 0.31
N VAL A 228 -7.24 13.79 1.62
CA VAL A 228 -6.63 12.71 2.40
C VAL A 228 -7.72 11.72 2.77
N PHE A 229 -7.48 10.44 2.56
CA PHE A 229 -8.44 9.36 2.78
C PHE A 229 -7.82 8.17 3.48
N ASN A 230 -8.45 7.73 4.56
CA ASN A 230 -8.18 6.42 5.13
C ASN A 230 -8.80 5.33 4.26
N VAL A 231 -8.07 4.23 4.09
CA VAL A 231 -8.52 3.04 3.36
C VAL A 231 -8.24 1.82 4.23
N GLY A 232 -9.28 1.18 4.70
CA GLY A 232 -9.21 0.02 5.59
C GLY A 232 -10.42 -0.88 5.44
N ASN A 233 -10.40 -1.99 6.14
CA ASN A 233 -11.53 -2.90 6.23
C ASN A 233 -12.39 -2.56 7.47
N TYR A 234 -13.51 -3.25 7.62
CA TYR A 234 -14.36 -3.16 8.80
C TYR A 234 -13.71 -3.91 9.97
N GLY A 235 -13.19 -3.14 10.94
CA GLY A 235 -12.58 -3.65 12.16
C GLY A 235 -11.26 -4.40 11.97
N THR A 236 -10.76 -4.89 13.07
CA THR A 236 -9.48 -5.60 13.17
C THR A 236 -9.67 -7.10 13.36
N LYS A 237 -8.62 -7.87 13.14
CA LYS A 237 -8.51 -9.29 13.47
C LYS A 237 -7.17 -9.57 14.11
N ASN A 238 -7.11 -10.42 15.11
CA ASN A 238 -5.84 -10.91 15.65
C ASN A 238 -5.27 -12.03 14.77
N PHE A 239 -3.98 -12.27 14.89
CA PHE A 239 -3.31 -13.27 14.04
C PHE A 239 -3.74 -14.70 14.35
N TYR A 240 -4.20 -14.98 15.56
CA TYR A 240 -4.75 -16.30 15.92
C TYR A 240 -6.01 -16.60 15.10
N ASN A 241 -6.95 -15.66 15.04
CA ASN A 241 -8.16 -15.82 14.23
C ASN A 241 -7.85 -15.96 12.73
N ILE A 242 -6.84 -15.24 12.24
CA ILE A 242 -6.37 -15.38 10.85
C ILE A 242 -5.83 -16.78 10.59
N ALA A 243 -5.04 -17.32 11.53
CA ALA A 243 -4.48 -18.69 11.46
C ALA A 243 -5.59 -19.76 11.44
N ILE A 244 -6.62 -19.60 12.28
CA ILE A 244 -7.80 -20.50 12.29
C ILE A 244 -8.53 -20.47 10.95
N ILE A 245 -8.74 -19.26 10.36
CA ILE A 245 -9.37 -19.13 9.05
C ILE A 245 -8.53 -19.86 7.98
N LEU A 246 -7.21 -19.72 8.02
CA LEU A 246 -6.31 -20.39 7.09
C LEU A 246 -6.32 -21.91 7.26
N ASN A 247 -6.31 -22.40 8.49
CA ASN A 247 -6.43 -23.85 8.76
C ASN A 247 -7.73 -24.43 8.16
N LYS A 248 -8.86 -23.74 8.37
CA LYS A 248 -10.14 -24.14 7.74
C LYS A 248 -10.07 -24.09 6.21
N LEU A 249 -9.47 -23.03 5.64
CA LEU A 249 -9.37 -22.84 4.19
C LEU A 249 -8.57 -23.96 3.50
N TYR A 250 -7.47 -24.41 4.13
CA TYR A 250 -6.58 -25.44 3.60
C TYR A 250 -6.86 -26.84 4.13
N ARG A 251 -7.93 -27.02 4.91
CA ARG A 251 -8.21 -28.30 5.61
C ARG A 251 -7.00 -28.80 6.39
N ASN A 252 -6.29 -27.85 7.03
CA ASN A 252 -5.14 -28.15 7.86
C ASN A 252 -5.61 -28.51 9.27
N LYS A 253 -5.46 -29.76 9.65
CA LYS A 253 -5.85 -30.27 10.98
C LYS A 253 -4.79 -30.02 12.07
N LYS A 254 -3.64 -29.45 11.71
CA LYS A 254 -2.55 -29.15 12.65
C LYS A 254 -2.87 -27.95 13.53
N LYS A 255 -2.29 -27.93 14.73
CA LYS A 255 -2.57 -26.91 15.76
C LYS A 255 -1.95 -25.55 15.40
N VAL A 256 -2.58 -24.49 15.88
CA VAL A 256 -1.97 -23.16 16.00
C VAL A 256 -1.21 -23.15 17.33
N LYS A 257 0.11 -23.01 17.28
CA LYS A 257 0.99 -22.95 18.46
C LYS A 257 1.37 -21.52 18.75
N ILE A 258 1.12 -21.06 19.96
CA ILE A 258 1.58 -19.76 20.45
C ILE A 258 2.92 -19.99 21.14
N ILE A 259 3.96 -19.30 20.67
CA ILE A 259 5.31 -19.37 21.20
C ILE A 259 5.61 -18.02 21.84
N LYS A 260 5.78 -18.02 23.16
CA LYS A 260 6.16 -16.83 23.93
C LYS A 260 7.68 -16.66 23.89
N ASN A 261 8.16 -15.52 23.44
CA ASN A 261 9.56 -15.13 23.56
C ASN A 261 9.77 -14.39 24.87
N LYS A 262 10.67 -14.87 25.72
CA LYS A 262 10.95 -14.27 27.03
C LYS A 262 11.58 -12.87 26.95
N LEU A 263 12.03 -12.42 25.76
CA LEU A 263 12.89 -11.25 25.58
C LEU A 263 12.24 -10.02 24.92
N GLU A 264 11.00 -10.11 24.40
CA GLU A 264 10.37 -8.97 23.74
C GLU A 264 8.91 -8.82 24.17
N THR A 265 8.61 -7.80 24.95
CA THR A 265 7.25 -7.32 25.16
C THR A 265 6.79 -6.60 23.89
N PHE A 266 6.19 -7.32 22.95
CA PHE A 266 5.48 -6.67 21.83
C PHE A 266 4.29 -5.91 22.42
N SER A 267 4.31 -4.59 22.29
CA SER A 267 3.15 -3.78 22.60
C SER A 267 1.97 -4.25 21.76
N ILE A 268 0.83 -4.51 22.39
CA ILE A 268 -0.42 -4.83 21.71
C ILE A 268 -0.82 -3.59 20.90
N ASN A 269 -0.53 -3.61 19.61
CA ASN A 269 -0.86 -2.50 18.71
C ASN A 269 -2.12 -2.84 17.94
N LYS A 270 -3.15 -2.02 18.12
CA LYS A 270 -4.39 -2.07 17.36
C LYS A 270 -4.43 -0.90 16.38
N LEU A 271 -3.89 -1.08 15.18
CA LEU A 271 -3.97 -0.06 14.16
C LEU A 271 -5.27 -0.20 13.37
N ASP A 272 -6.24 0.65 13.69
CA ASP A 272 -7.53 0.70 13.00
C ASP A 272 -7.82 2.09 12.43
N VAL A 273 -8.62 2.17 11.36
CA VAL A 273 -8.92 3.41 10.66
C VAL A 273 -10.40 3.54 10.33
N LYS A 274 -10.94 4.74 10.54
CA LYS A 274 -12.30 5.11 10.14
C LYS A 274 -12.33 5.43 8.65
N ILE A 275 -13.22 4.77 7.89
CA ILE A 275 -13.33 4.91 6.44
C ILE A 275 -14.55 5.73 5.99
N THR A 276 -15.19 6.42 6.91
CA THR A 276 -16.43 7.17 6.65
C THR A 276 -16.26 8.21 5.54
N LYS A 277 -15.11 8.90 5.52
CA LYS A 277 -14.80 9.90 4.50
C LYS A 277 -14.66 9.27 3.11
N ALA A 278 -13.96 8.14 2.99
CA ALA A 278 -13.84 7.42 1.73
C ALA A 278 -15.20 6.90 1.26
N LYS A 279 -16.04 6.38 2.15
CA LYS A 279 -17.42 5.99 1.81
C LYS A 279 -18.23 7.16 1.24
N LYS A 280 -18.21 8.31 1.92
CA LYS A 280 -19.04 9.47 1.55
C LYS A 280 -18.56 10.13 0.26
N LEU A 281 -17.26 10.43 0.16
CA LEU A 281 -16.74 11.25 -0.91
C LEU A 281 -16.28 10.46 -2.14
N LEU A 282 -15.76 9.23 -1.96
CA LEU A 282 -15.32 8.38 -3.08
C LEU A 282 -16.41 7.39 -3.52
N ASN A 283 -17.55 7.33 -2.82
CA ASN A 283 -18.54 6.27 -2.98
C ASN A 283 -17.89 4.88 -2.99
N TRP A 284 -17.02 4.65 -1.99
CA TRP A 284 -16.17 3.47 -1.92
C TRP A 284 -16.34 2.75 -0.59
N LYS A 285 -16.35 1.43 -0.65
CA LYS A 285 -16.28 0.51 0.51
C LYS A 285 -15.41 -0.70 0.16
N PRO A 286 -14.77 -1.35 1.16
CA PRO A 286 -14.06 -2.60 0.91
C PRO A 286 -15.06 -3.71 0.58
N ASN A 287 -14.77 -4.50 -0.45
CA ASN A 287 -15.64 -5.58 -0.95
C ASN A 287 -15.01 -6.97 -0.80
N ILE A 288 -13.72 -7.06 -0.53
CA ILE A 288 -13.04 -8.33 -0.39
C ILE A 288 -13.07 -8.77 1.08
N SER A 289 -13.84 -9.82 1.38
CA SER A 289 -13.84 -10.43 2.72
C SER A 289 -12.45 -11.01 3.03
N LEU A 290 -12.10 -11.10 4.32
CA LEU A 290 -10.80 -11.65 4.74
C LEU A 290 -10.56 -13.04 4.16
N ARG A 291 -11.55 -13.95 4.24
CA ARG A 291 -11.45 -15.31 3.71
C ARG A 291 -11.15 -15.29 2.20
N ARG A 292 -11.91 -14.52 1.42
CA ARG A 292 -11.69 -14.38 -0.03
C ARG A 292 -10.32 -13.79 -0.33
N GLY A 293 -9.91 -12.74 0.35
CA GLY A 293 -8.61 -12.09 0.14
C GLY A 293 -7.43 -13.00 0.46
N LEU A 294 -7.51 -13.81 1.53
CA LEU A 294 -6.49 -14.80 1.85
C LEU A 294 -6.39 -15.88 0.75
N THR A 295 -7.54 -16.33 0.21
CA THR A 295 -7.58 -17.24 -0.94
C THR A 295 -6.91 -16.63 -2.17
N LEU A 296 -7.30 -15.42 -2.55
CA LEU A 296 -6.72 -14.70 -3.70
C LEU A 296 -5.20 -14.53 -3.56
N THR A 297 -4.75 -14.16 -2.34
CA THR A 297 -3.32 -14.00 -2.03
C THR A 297 -2.55 -15.30 -2.23
N ALA A 298 -3.09 -16.39 -1.74
CA ALA A 298 -2.47 -17.71 -1.77
C ALA A 298 -2.39 -18.30 -3.19
N TYR A 299 -3.41 -18.07 -4.00
CA TYR A 299 -3.48 -18.53 -5.41
C TYR A 299 -2.94 -17.48 -6.39
N LYS A 300 -2.36 -16.38 -5.92
CA LYS A 300 -1.77 -15.30 -6.73
C LYS A 300 -2.75 -14.73 -7.75
N LYS A 301 -3.98 -14.49 -7.33
CA LYS A 301 -5.04 -13.88 -8.15
C LYS A 301 -5.30 -12.44 -7.73
N PHE A 302 -5.78 -11.61 -8.66
CA PHE A 302 -6.19 -10.23 -8.37
C PHE A 302 -7.59 -10.18 -7.74
N MET A 303 -8.50 -10.94 -8.32
CA MET A 303 -9.88 -11.06 -7.92
C MET A 303 -10.43 -12.47 -8.25
#